data_6b13a55e50eba1ce7c2aae254554923c
#
_entry.id   6b13a55e50eba1ce7c2aae254554923c
#
_cell.length_a   1.000
_cell.length_b   1.000
_cell.length_c   1.000
_cell.angle_alpha   90.00
_cell.angle_beta   90.00
_cell.angle_gamma   90.00
#
_symmetry.space_group_name_H-M   'P 1'
#
loop_
_entity.id
_entity.type
_entity.pdbx_description
1 polymer ?
#
loop_
_entity_poly.entity_id
_entity_poly.type
_entity_poly.pdbx_seq_one_letter_code
_entity_poly.pdbx_strand_id
1 'polypeptide(L)'
;MNLSGTVLKGRYCILDPVGKGGGGKVYLARDLELGVLWAVKEIPVSDKSEARMLLKLSHPSLPKMIDYIEDNRKCYLVMEYVRGKSLGEYLRGGKHFSINEIVKYGMEISDVFSYFHGRKPPVYYGDLKPDNLMLGENGRLYLIDLGGAVNGYKYHHKVCTGTAGFAAPEQYEGKINAATDIYTFGKTLSALCGKTDCLLFIRNMSLFWLIFRCCMKKPEMRYQNMKTVQKKLSRIQKRQNQSKIKNMLVLAGSSIAFAVITVFLLFSSDLVS
;
A
#
# COMPACT_ATOMS: atom_id res chain seq x y z
N MET A 1 -27.98 -10.34 -4.00
CA MET A 1 -28.07 -11.74 -3.49
C MET A 1 -26.82 -12.04 -2.69
N ASN A 2 -26.94 -12.83 -1.64
CA ASN A 2 -25.80 -13.41 -0.93
C ASN A 2 -25.40 -14.70 -1.68
N LEU A 3 -24.11 -14.92 -1.94
CA LEU A 3 -23.61 -16.08 -2.65
C LEU A 3 -23.15 -17.20 -1.69
N SER A 4 -23.24 -17.00 -0.36
CA SER A 4 -22.78 -18.00 0.62
C SER A 4 -23.44 -19.36 0.36
N GLY A 5 -22.64 -20.42 0.37
CA GLY A 5 -23.05 -21.79 0.03
C GLY A 5 -23.06 -22.12 -1.46
N THR A 6 -22.89 -21.13 -2.36
CA THR A 6 -22.82 -21.40 -3.82
C THR A 6 -21.45 -21.96 -4.18
N VAL A 7 -21.43 -22.95 -5.10
CA VAL A 7 -20.19 -23.50 -5.65
C VAL A 7 -19.99 -22.97 -7.08
N LEU A 8 -18.94 -22.17 -7.28
CA LEU A 8 -18.58 -21.65 -8.59
C LEU A 8 -17.69 -22.67 -9.32
N LYS A 9 -17.98 -22.90 -10.60
CA LYS A 9 -17.22 -23.83 -11.49
C LYS A 9 -17.00 -25.23 -10.89
N GLY A 10 -17.92 -25.70 -10.02
CA GLY A 10 -17.80 -26.99 -9.32
C GLY A 10 -16.63 -27.09 -8.34
N ARG A 11 -15.89 -26.00 -8.10
CA ARG A 11 -14.64 -26.00 -7.34
C ARG A 11 -14.60 -25.03 -6.16
N TYR A 12 -15.06 -23.81 -6.33
CA TYR A 12 -14.92 -22.76 -5.32
C TYR A 12 -16.22 -22.60 -4.52
N CYS A 13 -16.26 -23.15 -3.31
CA CYS A 13 -17.38 -23.00 -2.39
C CYS A 13 -17.31 -21.64 -1.70
N ILE A 14 -18.27 -20.76 -1.98
CA ILE A 14 -18.37 -19.43 -1.38
C ILE A 14 -18.80 -19.58 0.08
N LEU A 15 -18.01 -19.00 0.98
CA LEU A 15 -18.27 -18.97 2.42
C LEU A 15 -18.96 -17.65 2.79
N ASP A 16 -18.21 -16.74 3.42
CA ASP A 16 -18.75 -15.50 3.95
C ASP A 16 -18.29 -14.28 3.13
N PRO A 17 -19.08 -13.20 3.09
CA PRO A 17 -18.61 -11.93 2.57
C PRO A 17 -17.54 -11.36 3.50
N VAL A 18 -16.35 -11.04 2.96
CA VAL A 18 -15.21 -10.50 3.72
C VAL A 18 -14.98 -9.02 3.46
N GLY A 19 -15.64 -8.46 2.44
CA GLY A 19 -15.54 -7.03 2.14
C GLY A 19 -16.54 -6.56 1.10
N LYS A 20 -16.82 -5.25 1.13
CA LYS A 20 -17.60 -4.56 0.12
C LYS A 20 -16.81 -3.31 -0.27
N GLY A 21 -16.16 -3.34 -1.42
CA GLY A 21 -15.44 -2.20 -1.98
C GLY A 21 -16.21 -1.52 -3.10
N GLY A 22 -15.70 -0.37 -3.59
CA GLY A 22 -16.30 0.36 -4.71
C GLY A 22 -16.38 -0.43 -6.02
N GLY A 23 -15.60 -1.51 -6.15
CA GLY A 23 -15.57 -2.37 -7.34
C GLY A 23 -16.30 -3.71 -7.20
N GLY A 24 -17.14 -3.92 -6.17
CA GLY A 24 -17.91 -5.15 -6.00
C GLY A 24 -17.81 -5.77 -4.61
N LYS A 25 -18.49 -6.92 -4.44
CA LYS A 25 -18.44 -7.72 -3.21
C LYS A 25 -17.26 -8.70 -3.29
N VAL A 26 -16.58 -8.88 -2.16
CA VAL A 26 -15.51 -9.87 -2.01
C VAL A 26 -15.96 -10.91 -1.00
N TYR A 27 -15.81 -12.16 -1.36
CA TYR A 27 -16.16 -13.32 -0.56
C TYR A 27 -14.92 -14.14 -0.24
N LEU A 28 -14.91 -14.78 0.92
CA LEU A 28 -14.02 -15.88 1.21
C LEU A 28 -14.58 -17.12 0.52
N ALA A 29 -13.73 -17.90 -0.14
CA ALA A 29 -14.11 -19.16 -0.75
C ALA A 29 -13.13 -20.27 -0.38
N ARG A 30 -13.63 -21.51 -0.30
CA ARG A 30 -12.81 -22.70 -0.13
C ARG A 30 -12.69 -23.43 -1.47
N ASP A 31 -11.49 -23.74 -1.87
CA ASP A 31 -11.20 -24.63 -2.98
C ASP A 31 -11.52 -26.08 -2.53
N LEU A 32 -12.46 -26.71 -3.16
CA LEU A 32 -12.91 -28.07 -2.80
C LEU A 32 -11.89 -29.15 -3.18
N GLU A 33 -11.00 -28.88 -4.14
CA GLU A 33 -9.95 -29.79 -4.55
C GLU A 33 -8.70 -29.67 -3.66
N LEU A 34 -8.28 -28.43 -3.36
CA LEU A 34 -7.02 -28.15 -2.66
C LEU A 34 -7.20 -27.87 -1.16
N GLY A 35 -8.44 -27.64 -0.69
CA GLY A 35 -8.74 -27.29 0.69
C GLY A 35 -8.28 -25.89 1.12
N VAL A 36 -7.68 -25.09 0.22
CA VAL A 36 -7.15 -23.76 0.51
C VAL A 36 -8.23 -22.68 0.41
N LEU A 37 -7.95 -21.53 1.03
CA LEU A 37 -8.85 -20.38 1.00
C LEU A 37 -8.41 -19.38 -0.07
N TRP A 38 -9.40 -18.89 -0.83
CA TRP A 38 -9.24 -17.82 -1.82
C TRP A 38 -10.17 -16.66 -1.53
N ALA A 39 -9.84 -15.48 -2.06
CA ALA A 39 -10.75 -14.35 -2.16
C ALA A 39 -11.43 -14.39 -3.53
N VAL A 40 -12.76 -14.24 -3.56
CA VAL A 40 -13.54 -14.20 -4.80
C VAL A 40 -14.24 -12.85 -4.89
N LYS A 41 -13.82 -12.04 -5.87
CA LYS A 41 -14.42 -10.74 -6.14
C LYS A 41 -15.46 -10.84 -7.25
N GLU A 42 -16.70 -10.44 -6.94
CA GLU A 42 -17.76 -10.27 -7.93
C GLU A 42 -17.52 -9.00 -8.74
N ILE A 43 -17.51 -9.10 -10.06
CA ILE A 43 -17.22 -8.01 -11.00
C ILE A 43 -18.38 -7.88 -11.98
N PRO A 44 -18.83 -6.64 -12.30
CA PRO A 44 -19.78 -6.43 -13.39
C PRO A 44 -19.25 -6.95 -14.73
N VAL A 45 -20.13 -7.50 -15.57
CA VAL A 45 -19.76 -7.99 -16.92
C VAL A 45 -19.17 -6.89 -17.79
N SER A 46 -19.58 -5.62 -17.57
CA SER A 46 -19.00 -4.45 -18.24
C SER A 46 -17.49 -4.31 -18.05
N ASP A 47 -16.94 -4.82 -16.95
CA ASP A 47 -15.55 -4.67 -16.54
C ASP A 47 -14.66 -5.88 -16.92
N LYS A 48 -15.21 -6.80 -17.72
CA LYS A 48 -14.55 -8.04 -18.19
C LYS A 48 -13.18 -7.81 -18.82
N SER A 49 -13.03 -6.75 -19.64
CA SER A 49 -11.75 -6.45 -20.27
C SER A 49 -10.69 -5.97 -19.29
N GLU A 50 -11.10 -5.28 -18.23
CA GLU A 50 -10.23 -4.86 -17.13
C GLU A 50 -9.82 -6.06 -16.29
N ALA A 51 -10.75 -6.94 -15.92
CA ALA A 51 -10.47 -8.16 -15.18
C ALA A 51 -9.42 -9.02 -15.90
N ARG A 52 -9.56 -9.21 -17.21
CA ARG A 52 -8.57 -9.94 -18.04
C ARG A 52 -7.20 -9.27 -18.10
N MET A 53 -7.15 -7.94 -18.01
CA MET A 53 -5.88 -7.21 -17.89
C MET A 53 -5.22 -7.51 -16.53
N LEU A 54 -6.01 -7.50 -15.46
CA LEU A 54 -5.53 -7.73 -14.10
C LEU A 54 -4.93 -9.13 -13.93
N LEU A 55 -5.47 -10.14 -14.61
CA LEU A 55 -4.92 -11.51 -14.64
C LEU A 55 -3.45 -11.57 -15.12
N LYS A 56 -3.01 -10.58 -15.91
CA LYS A 56 -1.64 -10.49 -16.45
C LYS A 56 -0.66 -9.75 -15.53
N LEU A 57 -1.15 -9.22 -14.41
CA LEU A 57 -0.32 -8.52 -13.45
C LEU A 57 0.26 -9.52 -12.44
N SER A 58 1.56 -9.45 -12.24
CA SER A 58 2.27 -10.26 -11.24
C SER A 58 3.31 -9.38 -10.54
N HIS A 59 3.12 -9.20 -9.24
CA HIS A 59 4.03 -8.42 -8.40
C HIS A 59 3.94 -8.92 -6.95
N PRO A 60 5.04 -8.93 -6.16
CA PRO A 60 5.01 -9.44 -4.77
C PRO A 60 4.02 -8.74 -3.82
N SER A 61 3.64 -7.50 -4.13
CA SER A 61 2.65 -6.72 -3.38
C SER A 61 1.26 -6.70 -4.03
N LEU A 62 0.97 -7.63 -4.93
CA LEU A 62 -0.35 -7.88 -5.48
C LEU A 62 -0.80 -9.27 -5.10
N PRO A 63 -2.07 -9.48 -4.70
CA PRO A 63 -2.63 -10.81 -4.57
C PRO A 63 -2.49 -11.55 -5.91
N LYS A 64 -2.04 -12.81 -5.89
CA LYS A 64 -1.99 -13.65 -7.09
C LYS A 64 -3.39 -13.85 -7.63
N MET A 65 -3.60 -13.61 -8.90
CA MET A 65 -4.82 -13.99 -9.60
C MET A 65 -4.75 -15.47 -9.97
N ILE A 66 -5.79 -16.23 -9.61
CA ILE A 66 -5.82 -17.70 -9.73
C ILE A 66 -6.72 -18.12 -10.86
N ASP A 67 -7.94 -17.60 -10.92
CA ASP A 67 -8.93 -17.97 -11.94
C ASP A 67 -9.86 -16.81 -12.26
N TYR A 68 -10.51 -16.90 -13.40
CA TYR A 68 -11.55 -15.98 -13.85
C TYR A 68 -12.74 -16.77 -14.33
N ILE A 69 -13.89 -16.55 -13.70
CA ILE A 69 -15.11 -17.30 -13.95
C ILE A 69 -16.15 -16.36 -14.54
N GLU A 70 -16.70 -16.73 -15.69
CA GLU A 70 -17.84 -16.06 -16.30
C GLU A 70 -19.10 -16.88 -16.03
N ASP A 71 -20.09 -16.25 -15.44
CA ASP A 71 -21.45 -16.75 -15.34
C ASP A 71 -22.38 -15.77 -16.10
N ASN A 72 -23.53 -16.24 -16.56
CA ASN A 72 -24.44 -15.58 -17.52
C ASN A 72 -24.70 -14.08 -17.30
N ARG A 73 -24.52 -13.56 -16.09
CA ARG A 73 -24.74 -12.15 -15.72
C ARG A 73 -23.63 -11.52 -14.90
N LYS A 74 -22.62 -12.28 -14.49
CA LYS A 74 -21.57 -11.84 -13.56
C LYS A 74 -20.24 -12.46 -13.90
N CYS A 75 -19.18 -11.78 -13.50
CA CYS A 75 -17.82 -12.30 -13.55
C CYS A 75 -17.25 -12.40 -12.13
N TYR A 76 -16.43 -13.38 -11.90
CA TYR A 76 -15.79 -13.60 -10.61
C TYR A 76 -14.30 -13.71 -10.83
N LEU A 77 -13.54 -12.97 -10.04
CA LEU A 77 -12.10 -13.03 -10.02
C LEU A 77 -11.67 -13.77 -8.76
N VAL A 78 -11.04 -14.92 -8.94
CA VAL A 78 -10.47 -15.73 -7.85
C VAL A 78 -9.03 -15.32 -7.65
N MET A 79 -8.67 -14.97 -6.43
CA MET A 79 -7.34 -14.46 -6.10
C MET A 79 -6.88 -14.94 -4.73
N GLU A 80 -5.59 -14.77 -4.46
CA GLU A 80 -4.99 -15.03 -3.16
C GLU A 80 -5.75 -14.32 -2.04
N TYR A 81 -6.11 -15.07 -1.00
CA TYR A 81 -6.70 -14.50 0.20
C TYR A 81 -5.58 -13.98 1.12
N VAL A 82 -5.43 -12.67 1.18
CA VAL A 82 -4.46 -12.01 2.05
C VAL A 82 -5.03 -11.95 3.46
N ARG A 83 -4.43 -12.71 4.39
CA ARG A 83 -4.77 -12.62 5.81
C ARG A 83 -4.10 -11.39 6.41
N GLY A 84 -4.91 -10.50 7.01
CA GLY A 84 -4.40 -9.26 7.60
C GLY A 84 -5.49 -8.22 7.79
N LYS A 85 -5.06 -6.98 8.01
CA LYS A 85 -5.95 -5.80 8.13
C LYS A 85 -5.50 -4.71 7.18
N SER A 86 -6.43 -3.93 6.66
CA SER A 86 -6.08 -2.76 5.87
C SER A 86 -5.44 -1.67 6.73
N LEU A 87 -4.59 -0.84 6.11
CA LEU A 87 -4.04 0.33 6.82
C LEU A 87 -5.14 1.29 7.24
N GLY A 88 -6.27 1.33 6.52
CA GLY A 88 -7.46 2.08 6.90
C GLY A 88 -8.10 1.56 8.19
N GLU A 89 -8.21 0.23 8.36
CA GLU A 89 -8.69 -0.37 9.62
C GLU A 89 -7.75 -0.06 10.78
N TYR A 90 -6.44 -0.14 10.58
CA TYR A 90 -5.46 0.25 11.59
C TYR A 90 -5.62 1.71 12.01
N LEU A 91 -5.80 2.64 11.07
CA LEU A 91 -6.03 4.06 11.36
C LEU A 91 -7.33 4.29 12.14
N ARG A 92 -8.42 3.64 11.74
CA ARG A 92 -9.69 3.70 12.46
C ARG A 92 -9.60 3.11 13.87
N GLY A 93 -8.77 2.09 14.05
CA GLY A 93 -8.43 1.50 15.35
C GLY A 93 -7.45 2.33 16.19
N GLY A 94 -7.10 3.55 15.76
CA GLY A 94 -6.23 4.46 16.53
C GLY A 94 -4.73 4.17 16.41
N LYS A 95 -4.30 3.28 15.49
CA LYS A 95 -2.87 3.03 15.30
C LYS A 95 -2.17 4.25 14.72
N HIS A 96 -1.09 4.66 15.37
CA HIS A 96 -0.14 5.63 14.85
C HIS A 96 1.02 4.90 14.17
N PHE A 97 1.29 5.24 12.92
CA PHE A 97 2.43 4.70 12.18
C PHE A 97 3.69 5.52 12.45
N SER A 98 4.79 4.85 12.71
CA SER A 98 6.11 5.49 12.79
C SER A 98 6.57 5.94 11.41
N ILE A 99 7.46 6.95 11.37
CA ILE A 99 8.06 7.42 10.11
C ILE A 99 8.76 6.28 9.36
N ASN A 100 9.36 5.32 10.07
CA ASN A 100 10.01 4.17 9.44
C ASN A 100 9.00 3.23 8.76
N GLU A 101 7.84 2.98 9.38
CA GLU A 101 6.76 2.21 8.76
C GLU A 101 6.22 2.93 7.53
N ILE A 102 5.98 4.25 7.62
CA ILE A 102 5.47 5.05 6.52
C ILE A 102 6.44 5.03 5.33
N VAL A 103 7.74 5.19 5.58
CA VAL A 103 8.77 5.12 4.53
C VAL A 103 8.86 3.72 3.94
N LYS A 104 8.82 2.66 4.77
CA LYS A 104 8.78 1.27 4.31
C LYS A 104 7.58 1.03 3.39
N TYR A 105 6.37 1.37 3.83
CA TYR A 105 5.15 1.21 3.03
C TYR A 105 5.20 2.07 1.76
N GLY A 106 5.69 3.30 1.85
CA GLY A 106 5.90 4.15 0.69
C GLY A 106 6.84 3.52 -0.35
N MET A 107 7.89 2.82 0.08
CA MET A 107 8.79 2.08 -0.82
C MET A 107 8.05 0.92 -1.51
N GLU A 108 7.32 0.09 -0.75
CA GLU A 108 6.57 -1.04 -1.30
C GLU A 108 5.49 -0.57 -2.29
N ILE A 109 4.74 0.49 -1.97
CA ILE A 109 3.73 1.08 -2.87
C ILE A 109 4.40 1.66 -4.13
N SER A 110 5.49 2.41 -3.97
CA SER A 110 6.19 3.01 -5.12
C SER A 110 6.78 1.97 -6.07
N ASP A 111 7.10 0.77 -5.58
CA ASP A 111 7.55 -0.36 -6.39
C ASP A 111 6.42 -0.91 -7.27
N VAL A 112 5.24 -1.15 -6.68
CA VAL A 112 4.04 -1.55 -7.42
C VAL A 112 3.69 -0.54 -8.52
N PHE A 113 3.69 0.75 -8.21
CA PHE A 113 3.37 1.78 -9.21
C PHE A 113 4.46 1.95 -10.28
N SER A 114 5.72 1.74 -9.93
CA SER A 114 6.79 1.70 -10.93
C SER A 114 6.61 0.53 -11.89
N TYR A 115 6.14 -0.62 -11.38
CA TYR A 115 5.77 -1.77 -12.19
C TYR A 115 4.55 -1.46 -13.09
N PHE A 116 3.49 -0.87 -12.56
CA PHE A 116 2.29 -0.51 -13.32
C PHE A 116 2.59 0.47 -14.45
N HIS A 117 3.29 1.56 -14.15
CA HIS A 117 3.63 2.59 -15.13
C HIS A 117 4.63 2.09 -16.18
N GLY A 118 5.43 1.06 -15.85
CA GLY A 118 6.38 0.43 -16.77
C GLY A 118 5.76 -0.59 -17.73
N ARG A 119 4.47 -0.93 -17.58
CA ARG A 119 3.78 -1.87 -18.48
C ARG A 119 3.54 -1.24 -19.86
N LYS A 120 3.32 -2.09 -20.85
CA LYS A 120 2.93 -1.71 -22.21
C LYS A 120 1.65 -2.46 -22.57
N PRO A 121 0.50 -1.79 -22.58
CA PRO A 121 0.28 -0.38 -22.18
C PRO A 121 0.47 -0.13 -20.70
N PRO A 122 0.75 1.13 -20.28
CA PRO A 122 0.86 1.47 -18.86
C PRO A 122 -0.48 1.26 -18.16
N VAL A 123 -0.41 0.90 -16.88
CA VAL A 123 -1.57 0.79 -15.99
C VAL A 123 -1.54 1.96 -15.03
N TYR A 124 -2.67 2.66 -14.88
CA TYR A 124 -2.88 3.72 -13.90
C TYR A 124 -3.96 3.30 -12.92
N TYR A 125 -3.72 3.52 -11.64
CA TYR A 125 -4.58 2.98 -10.59
C TYR A 125 -5.68 3.95 -10.15
N GLY A 126 -5.34 5.18 -9.84
CA GLY A 126 -6.26 6.29 -9.57
C GLY A 126 -7.04 6.24 -8.24
N ASP A 127 -7.04 5.14 -7.47
CA ASP A 127 -7.81 5.01 -6.23
C ASP A 127 -6.96 4.49 -5.05
N LEU A 128 -5.73 4.98 -4.92
CA LEU A 128 -4.90 4.61 -3.78
C LEU A 128 -5.38 5.32 -2.52
N LYS A 129 -5.63 4.50 -1.50
CA LYS A 129 -6.04 4.92 -0.15
C LYS A 129 -5.65 3.85 0.87
N PRO A 130 -5.60 4.17 2.18
CA PRO A 130 -5.24 3.21 3.21
C PRO A 130 -6.15 1.96 3.25
N ASP A 131 -7.42 2.08 2.87
CA ASP A 131 -8.36 0.94 2.84
C ASP A 131 -8.03 -0.08 1.76
N ASN A 132 -7.37 0.34 0.67
CA ASN A 132 -6.94 -0.54 -0.42
C ASN A 132 -5.56 -1.16 -0.20
N LEU A 133 -4.92 -0.90 0.94
CA LEU A 133 -3.60 -1.40 1.32
C LEU A 133 -3.74 -2.33 2.53
N MET A 134 -3.56 -3.62 2.32
CA MET A 134 -3.63 -4.63 3.38
C MET A 134 -2.23 -5.02 3.86
N LEU A 135 -2.01 -4.90 5.16
CA LEU A 135 -0.81 -5.43 5.81
C LEU A 135 -1.05 -6.91 6.15
N GLY A 136 -0.43 -7.79 5.40
CA GLY A 136 -0.53 -9.23 5.61
C GLY A 136 0.21 -9.67 6.88
N GLU A 137 -0.19 -10.84 7.43
CA GLU A 137 0.46 -11.45 8.60
C GLU A 137 1.95 -11.73 8.37
N ASN A 138 2.38 -11.87 7.12
CA ASN A 138 3.79 -11.99 6.72
C ASN A 138 4.56 -10.65 6.75
N GLY A 139 3.94 -9.56 7.20
CA GLY A 139 4.53 -8.22 7.29
C GLY A 139 4.72 -7.49 5.96
N ARG A 140 4.17 -8.01 4.85
CA ARG A 140 4.16 -7.37 3.51
C ARG A 140 2.90 -6.55 3.31
N LEU A 141 3.03 -5.51 2.52
CA LEU A 141 1.90 -4.69 2.09
C LEU A 141 1.38 -5.20 0.75
N TYR A 142 0.06 -5.35 0.66
CA TYR A 142 -0.64 -5.77 -0.55
C TYR A 142 -1.62 -4.69 -0.99
N LEU A 143 -1.64 -4.41 -2.28
CA LEU A 143 -2.67 -3.60 -2.92
C LEU A 143 -3.82 -4.53 -3.33
N ILE A 144 -4.97 -4.47 -2.64
CA ILE A 144 -6.01 -5.50 -2.69
C ILE A 144 -7.17 -5.21 -3.63
N ASP A 145 -7.41 -3.97 -4.00
CA ASP A 145 -8.51 -3.59 -4.90
C ASP A 145 -7.99 -2.91 -6.17
N LEU A 146 -8.00 -3.64 -7.27
CA LEU A 146 -7.57 -3.16 -8.58
C LEU A 146 -8.74 -2.73 -9.48
N GLY A 147 -9.97 -2.65 -8.95
CA GLY A 147 -11.17 -2.35 -9.73
C GLY A 147 -11.22 -0.94 -10.35
N GLY A 148 -10.40 -0.03 -9.86
CA GLY A 148 -10.22 1.32 -10.43
C GLY A 148 -9.11 1.44 -11.46
N ALA A 149 -8.27 0.39 -11.63
CA ALA A 149 -7.13 0.44 -12.52
C ALA A 149 -7.54 0.52 -14.00
N VAL A 150 -6.93 1.44 -14.73
CA VAL A 150 -7.22 1.68 -16.15
C VAL A 150 -6.00 1.45 -17.03
N ASN A 151 -6.25 0.96 -18.23
CA ASN A 151 -5.24 0.83 -19.27
C ASN A 151 -5.01 2.18 -19.95
N GLY A 152 -3.76 2.66 -20.01
CA GLY A 152 -3.40 3.97 -20.54
C GLY A 152 -3.80 4.25 -21.99
N TYR A 153 -4.17 3.23 -22.80
CA TYR A 153 -4.66 3.41 -24.16
C TYR A 153 -6.19 3.54 -24.24
N LYS A 154 -6.94 3.12 -23.23
CA LYS A 154 -8.41 3.15 -23.20
C LYS A 154 -8.94 4.38 -22.47
N TYR A 155 -8.28 5.49 -22.62
CA TYR A 155 -8.57 6.72 -21.92
C TYR A 155 -9.70 7.50 -22.60
N HIS A 156 -10.95 7.10 -22.45
CA HIS A 156 -12.10 7.93 -22.78
C HIS A 156 -13.30 7.62 -21.86
N HIS A 157 -13.70 8.61 -21.06
CA HIS A 157 -15.05 8.75 -20.49
C HIS A 157 -15.50 7.84 -19.33
N LYS A 158 -14.64 7.28 -18.50
CA LYS A 158 -15.12 6.89 -17.16
C LYS A 158 -15.12 8.12 -16.26
N VAL A 159 -16.30 8.55 -15.87
CA VAL A 159 -16.49 9.54 -14.79
C VAL A 159 -15.61 9.16 -13.60
N CYS A 160 -14.95 10.13 -13.01
CA CYS A 160 -14.04 10.01 -11.89
C CYS A 160 -14.45 8.94 -10.87
N THR A 161 -13.63 7.93 -10.69
CA THR A 161 -13.82 6.85 -9.72
C THR A 161 -12.94 7.02 -8.48
N GLY A 162 -12.39 8.21 -8.24
CA GLY A 162 -11.53 8.47 -7.09
C GLY A 162 -12.31 8.63 -5.79
N THR A 163 -11.72 8.20 -4.68
CA THR A 163 -12.30 8.37 -3.34
C THR A 163 -12.13 9.81 -2.86
N ALA A 164 -13.21 10.42 -2.34
CA ALA A 164 -13.19 11.76 -1.77
C ALA A 164 -12.06 11.90 -0.73
N GLY A 165 -11.30 13.00 -0.80
CA GLY A 165 -10.13 13.25 0.05
C GLY A 165 -8.81 12.64 -0.43
N PHE A 166 -8.85 11.66 -1.35
CA PHE A 166 -7.67 11.06 -1.97
C PHE A 166 -7.56 11.35 -3.47
N ALA A 167 -8.68 11.54 -4.16
CA ALA A 167 -8.74 11.78 -5.59
C ALA A 167 -7.96 13.04 -5.99
N ALA A 168 -7.18 12.94 -7.07
CA ALA A 168 -6.47 14.06 -7.65
C ALA A 168 -7.45 15.03 -8.35
N PRO A 169 -7.15 16.37 -8.36
CA PRO A 169 -8.05 17.35 -8.98
C PRO A 169 -8.43 17.02 -10.42
N GLU A 170 -7.48 16.56 -11.22
CA GLU A 170 -7.70 16.21 -12.63
C GLU A 170 -8.60 14.98 -12.84
N GLN A 171 -8.80 14.15 -11.80
CA GLN A 171 -9.73 13.02 -11.88
C GLN A 171 -11.17 13.50 -12.01
N TYR A 172 -11.52 14.64 -11.41
CA TYR A 172 -12.85 15.23 -11.53
C TYR A 172 -13.11 15.73 -12.97
N GLU A 173 -12.05 15.90 -13.76
CA GLU A 173 -12.12 16.19 -15.20
C GLU A 173 -12.04 14.89 -16.05
N GLY A 174 -12.09 13.71 -15.44
CA GLY A 174 -11.99 12.42 -16.12
C GLY A 174 -10.58 12.06 -16.58
N LYS A 175 -9.53 12.73 -16.08
CA LYS A 175 -8.13 12.47 -16.46
C LYS A 175 -7.43 11.62 -15.40
N ILE A 176 -6.81 10.49 -15.82
CA ILE A 176 -5.98 9.62 -14.97
C ILE A 176 -4.65 9.35 -15.68
N ASN A 177 -3.54 9.52 -15.00
CA ASN A 177 -2.19 9.27 -15.53
C ASN A 177 -1.21 9.01 -14.39
N ALA A 178 0.09 8.88 -14.68
CA ALA A 178 1.11 8.66 -13.66
C ALA A 178 1.17 9.76 -12.58
N ALA A 179 0.88 11.02 -12.94
CA ALA A 179 0.86 12.11 -11.96
C ALA A 179 -0.36 12.04 -11.03
N THR A 180 -1.47 11.45 -11.51
CA THR A 180 -2.65 11.14 -10.68
C THR A 180 -2.31 10.13 -9.60
N ASP A 181 -1.64 9.04 -9.96
CA ASP A 181 -1.19 8.02 -9.00
C ASP A 181 -0.18 8.59 -7.98
N ILE A 182 0.68 9.51 -8.41
CA ILE A 182 1.61 10.22 -7.52
C ILE A 182 0.86 11.08 -6.51
N TYR A 183 -0.25 11.71 -6.91
CA TYR A 183 -1.07 12.49 -6.00
C TYR A 183 -1.76 11.60 -4.96
N THR A 184 -2.45 10.54 -5.40
CA THR A 184 -3.14 9.60 -4.49
C THR A 184 -2.14 8.92 -3.56
N PHE A 185 -0.92 8.63 -4.03
CA PHE A 185 0.19 8.16 -3.21
C PHE A 185 0.57 9.17 -2.11
N GLY A 186 0.75 10.43 -2.47
CA GLY A 186 1.05 11.50 -1.50
C GLY A 186 -0.04 11.65 -0.45
N LYS A 187 -1.32 11.63 -0.86
CA LYS A 187 -2.48 11.70 0.04
C LYS A 187 -2.54 10.51 0.98
N THR A 188 -2.21 9.31 0.48
CA THR A 188 -2.17 8.10 1.29
C THR A 188 -1.07 8.18 2.36
N LEU A 189 0.16 8.58 2.00
CA LEU A 189 1.22 8.77 2.98
C LEU A 189 0.88 9.87 4.00
N SER A 190 0.27 10.98 3.56
CA SER A 190 -0.21 12.04 4.47
C SER A 190 -1.23 11.49 5.48
N ALA A 191 -2.18 10.67 5.03
CA ALA A 191 -3.15 10.02 5.91
C ALA A 191 -2.48 9.11 6.96
N LEU A 192 -1.42 8.38 6.58
CA LEU A 192 -0.66 7.54 7.51
C LEU A 192 0.15 8.36 8.52
N CYS A 193 0.55 9.59 8.18
CA CYS A 193 1.19 10.52 9.12
C CYS A 193 0.25 11.05 10.20
N GLY A 194 -1.09 10.97 9.97
CA GLY A 194 -2.10 11.50 10.89
C GLY A 194 -2.30 13.01 10.78
N LYS A 195 -3.13 13.56 11.67
CA LYS A 195 -3.51 15.00 11.66
C LYS A 195 -2.37 15.98 12.04
N THR A 196 -1.16 15.49 12.30
CA THR A 196 -0.04 16.28 12.83
C THR A 196 1.03 16.59 11.77
N ASP A 197 0.61 17.16 10.66
CA ASP A 197 1.54 17.54 9.57
C ASP A 197 2.68 18.47 10.05
N CYS A 198 2.46 19.35 11.00
CA CYS A 198 3.52 20.17 11.59
C CYS A 198 4.53 19.36 12.41
N LEU A 199 4.12 18.29 13.11
CA LEU A 199 5.06 17.39 13.78
C LEU A 199 5.88 16.55 12.78
N LEU A 200 5.31 16.20 11.65
CA LEU A 200 6.04 15.53 10.57
C LEU A 200 7.13 16.44 10.00
N PHE A 201 6.83 17.74 9.79
CA PHE A 201 7.82 18.73 9.36
C PHE A 201 9.02 18.75 10.30
N ILE A 202 8.78 18.82 11.62
CA ILE A 202 9.84 18.81 12.63
C ILE A 202 10.60 17.49 12.66
N ARG A 203 9.90 16.36 12.58
CA ARG A 203 10.48 15.00 12.73
C ARG A 203 11.21 14.53 11.47
N ASN A 204 10.71 14.87 10.28
CA ASN A 204 11.33 14.46 9.01
C ASN A 204 10.97 15.39 7.85
N MET A 205 11.69 16.49 7.76
CA MET A 205 11.50 17.49 6.70
C MET A 205 11.59 16.90 5.29
N SER A 206 12.45 15.89 5.08
CA SER A 206 12.61 15.26 3.76
C SER A 206 11.36 14.48 3.33
N LEU A 207 10.69 13.80 4.27
CA LEU A 207 9.44 13.10 4.01
C LEU A 207 8.29 14.09 3.81
N PHE A 208 8.23 15.13 4.63
CA PHE A 208 7.25 16.21 4.48
C PHE A 208 7.29 16.83 3.08
N TRP A 209 8.46 17.27 2.61
CA TRP A 209 8.62 17.87 1.28
C TRP A 209 8.32 16.90 0.15
N LEU A 210 8.61 15.59 0.35
CA LEU A 210 8.24 14.57 -0.63
C LEU A 210 6.71 14.47 -0.76
N ILE A 211 6.00 14.32 0.36
CA ILE A 211 4.53 14.23 0.40
C ILE A 211 3.92 15.52 -0.16
N PHE A 212 4.38 16.67 0.30
CA PHE A 212 3.90 17.98 -0.16
C PHE A 212 3.97 18.10 -1.68
N ARG A 213 5.12 17.75 -2.28
CA ARG A 213 5.30 17.80 -3.74
C ARG A 213 4.43 16.79 -4.47
N CYS A 214 4.20 15.61 -3.93
CA CYS A 214 3.24 14.67 -4.51
C CYS A 214 1.82 15.24 -4.54
N CYS A 215 1.42 15.98 -3.51
CA CYS A 215 0.08 16.53 -3.34
C CYS A 215 -0.15 17.91 -4.00
N MET A 216 0.76 18.40 -4.84
CA MET A 216 0.57 19.67 -5.56
C MET A 216 -0.69 19.60 -6.43
N LYS A 217 -1.48 20.69 -6.46
CA LYS A 217 -2.74 20.74 -7.24
C LYS A 217 -2.49 20.53 -8.73
N LYS A 218 -1.49 21.21 -9.29
CA LYS A 218 -1.12 21.12 -10.70
C LYS A 218 -0.27 19.87 -10.95
N PRO A 219 -0.66 18.95 -11.86
CA PRO A 219 0.07 17.71 -12.13
C PRO A 219 1.54 17.93 -12.53
N GLU A 220 1.83 18.98 -13.30
CA GLU A 220 3.17 19.33 -13.77
C GLU A 220 4.13 19.76 -12.65
N MET A 221 3.61 20.20 -11.51
CA MET A 221 4.40 20.56 -10.32
C MET A 221 4.78 19.36 -9.46
N ARG A 222 4.15 18.19 -9.69
CA ARG A 222 4.44 16.95 -8.98
C ARG A 222 5.71 16.29 -9.51
N TYR A 223 6.10 15.18 -8.91
CA TYR A 223 7.05 14.27 -9.56
C TYR A 223 6.40 13.70 -10.81
N GLN A 224 7.18 13.51 -11.90
CA GLN A 224 6.64 13.07 -13.18
C GLN A 224 6.71 11.54 -13.36
N ASN A 225 7.41 10.84 -12.47
CA ASN A 225 7.46 9.38 -12.48
C ASN A 225 7.67 8.82 -11.07
N MET A 226 7.14 7.64 -10.82
CA MET A 226 7.21 6.99 -9.52
C MET A 226 8.63 6.55 -9.14
N LYS A 227 9.49 6.24 -10.11
CA LYS A 227 10.91 5.89 -9.86
C LYS A 227 11.67 7.03 -9.17
N THR A 228 11.34 8.28 -9.50
CA THR A 228 11.93 9.46 -8.81
C THR A 228 11.48 9.54 -7.36
N VAL A 229 10.21 9.27 -7.08
CA VAL A 229 9.65 9.20 -5.72
C VAL A 229 10.35 8.08 -4.92
N GLN A 230 10.46 6.88 -5.51
CA GLN A 230 11.12 5.72 -4.93
C GLN A 230 12.59 6.02 -4.56
N LYS A 231 13.35 6.64 -5.46
CA LYS A 231 14.74 7.07 -5.18
C LYS A 231 14.84 8.03 -3.99
N LYS A 232 13.89 8.95 -3.84
CA LYS A 232 13.88 9.88 -2.70
C LYS A 232 13.53 9.17 -1.39
N LEU A 233 12.55 8.27 -1.39
CA LEU A 233 12.21 7.44 -0.23
C LEU A 233 13.39 6.57 0.21
N SER A 234 14.09 5.94 -0.74
CA SER A 234 15.29 5.14 -0.47
C SER A 234 16.39 5.98 0.22
N ARG A 235 16.58 7.24 -0.19
CA ARG A 235 17.53 8.15 0.48
C ARG A 235 17.09 8.49 1.91
N ILE A 236 15.79 8.71 2.13
CA ILE A 236 15.23 8.95 3.47
C ILE A 236 15.48 7.73 4.36
N GLN A 237 15.17 6.53 3.86
CA GLN A 237 15.37 5.27 4.59
C GLN A 237 16.85 5.04 4.97
N LYS A 238 17.77 5.27 4.04
CA LYS A 238 19.22 5.16 4.29
C LYS A 238 19.67 6.10 5.41
N ARG A 239 19.23 7.36 5.38
CA ARG A 239 19.55 8.36 6.43
C ARG A 239 19.00 7.94 7.80
N GLN A 240 17.78 7.41 7.86
CA GLN A 240 17.18 6.91 9.09
C GLN A 240 17.96 5.74 9.67
N ASN A 241 18.38 4.79 8.82
CA ASN A 241 19.18 3.64 9.26
C ASN A 241 20.56 4.07 9.78
N GLN A 242 21.23 5.00 9.09
CA GLN A 242 22.51 5.55 9.53
C GLN A 242 22.39 6.27 10.88
N SER A 243 21.33 7.07 11.09
CA SER A 243 21.07 7.75 12.36
C SER A 243 20.84 6.74 13.50
N LYS A 244 20.07 5.66 13.24
CA LYS A 244 19.86 4.59 14.24
C LYS A 244 21.17 3.91 14.62
N ILE A 245 22.02 3.56 13.66
CA ILE A 245 23.33 2.92 13.91
C ILE A 245 24.20 3.86 14.73
N LYS A 246 24.28 5.14 14.35
CA LYS A 246 25.06 6.15 15.09
C LYS A 246 24.60 6.27 16.56
N ASN A 247 23.28 6.38 16.79
CA ASN A 247 22.72 6.47 18.12
C ASN A 247 23.01 5.19 18.95
N MET A 248 22.94 4.01 18.34
CA MET A 248 23.25 2.74 18.99
C MET A 248 24.73 2.66 19.38
N LEU A 249 25.66 3.13 18.53
CA LEU A 249 27.07 3.19 18.83
C LEU A 249 27.38 4.17 19.96
N VAL A 250 26.72 5.33 20.00
CA VAL A 250 26.86 6.30 21.09
C VAL A 250 26.39 5.73 22.40
N LEU A 251 25.23 5.04 22.43
CA LEU A 251 24.71 4.39 23.63
C LEU A 251 25.62 3.27 24.11
N ALA A 252 26.14 2.43 23.20
CA ALA A 252 27.09 1.37 23.56
C ALA A 252 28.40 1.95 24.13
N GLY A 253 28.93 3.00 23.51
CA GLY A 253 30.14 3.69 24.00
C GLY A 253 29.94 4.30 25.39
N SER A 254 28.80 4.93 25.65
CA SER A 254 28.47 5.47 26.97
C SER A 254 28.34 4.41 28.04
N SER A 255 27.75 3.25 27.71
CA SER A 255 27.63 2.12 28.63
C SER A 255 28.99 1.51 29.00
N ILE A 256 29.89 1.38 28.00
CA ILE A 256 31.26 0.90 28.23
C ILE A 256 32.03 1.90 29.10
N ALA A 257 31.95 3.20 28.82
CA ALA A 257 32.62 4.21 29.62
C ALA A 257 32.11 4.21 31.09
N PHE A 258 30.81 4.05 31.30
CA PHE A 258 30.24 3.95 32.60
C PHE A 258 30.76 2.71 33.38
N ALA A 259 30.82 1.55 32.73
CA ALA A 259 31.33 0.33 33.29
C ALA A 259 32.81 0.48 33.69
N VAL A 260 33.65 1.08 32.85
CA VAL A 260 35.07 1.32 33.14
C VAL A 260 35.23 2.27 34.34
N ILE A 261 34.44 3.35 34.40
CA ILE A 261 34.48 4.29 35.56
C ILE A 261 34.05 3.57 36.84
N THR A 262 33.01 2.74 36.79
CA THR A 262 32.56 1.99 38.00
C THR A 262 33.61 1.02 38.49
N VAL A 263 34.27 0.30 37.59
CA VAL A 263 35.36 -0.63 37.94
C VAL A 263 36.52 0.17 38.52
N PHE A 264 36.92 1.30 37.92
CA PHE A 264 38.02 2.13 38.45
C PHE A 264 37.71 2.65 39.88
N LEU A 265 36.48 3.11 40.14
CA LEU A 265 36.05 3.58 41.45
C LEU A 265 36.07 2.47 42.50
N LEU A 266 35.68 1.24 42.13
CA LEU A 266 35.74 0.08 43.03
C LEU A 266 37.19 -0.26 43.40
N PHE A 267 38.11 -0.28 42.47
CA PHE A 267 39.52 -0.55 42.73
C PHE A 267 40.23 0.59 43.49
N SER A 268 39.80 1.85 43.29
CA SER A 268 40.38 2.97 44.05
C SER A 268 39.92 3.01 45.53
N SER A 269 38.72 2.47 45.86
CA SER A 269 38.26 2.36 47.24
C SER A 269 39.04 1.32 48.06
N ASP A 270 39.53 0.27 47.39
CA ASP A 270 40.33 -0.79 48.05
C ASP A 270 41.80 -0.37 48.32
N LEU A 271 42.28 0.74 47.73
CA LEU A 271 43.63 1.27 47.94
C LEU A 271 43.73 2.28 49.07
N VAL A 272 42.61 2.70 49.66
CA VAL A 272 42.54 3.72 50.75
C VAL A 272 42.12 3.11 52.08
N SER A 273 41.82 1.80 52.11
CA SER A 273 41.58 0.98 53.30
C SER A 273 42.85 0.22 53.68
#